data_a9f1fb4fd8d0d2698814d9eb8c281c00
#
_entry.id   a9f1fb4fd8d0d2698814d9eb8c281c00
#
_cell.length_a   1.000
_cell.length_b   1.000
_cell.length_c   1.000
_cell.angle_alpha   90.00
_cell.angle_beta   90.00
_cell.angle_gamma   90.00
#
_symmetry.space_group_name_H-M   'P 1'
#
loop_
_entity.id
_entity.type
_entity.pdbx_description
1 polymer ?
#
loop_
_entity_poly.entity_id
_entity_poly.type
_entity_poly.pdbx_seq_one_letter_code
_entity_poly.pdbx_strand_id
1 'polypeptide(L)'
;MFDKEVTKKDIEKFHISWLFKELNINDEDVTDSESPDFIIKYDGRKIGIEVVSCHSLEIESNGKLSRQKTDDYLHDLLKEYEKDLKEQGESHCLISLSFDERVYQVRRLKKVKDEIIDEINGRREYLKGGAWNDCKYVHSVDEYKLTVDYLEVNRWEAFWGIPAKPENILKCIEQKEKLLPKYYERNKDKGIDEYWLVVDFIYDGPSDVLNVVVPNVQTGFERVYLVKYGDIFRVK
;
A
#
# COMPACT_ATOMS: atom_id res chain seq x y z
N MET A 1 -9.21 -1.20 25.07
CA MET A 1 -9.02 0.24 24.87
C MET A 1 -8.08 0.45 23.66
N PHE A 2 -8.49 -0.02 22.49
CA PHE A 2 -7.77 0.16 21.23
C PHE A 2 -8.82 0.22 20.11
N ASP A 3 -9.51 1.39 20.03
CA ASP A 3 -10.41 1.70 18.91
C ASP A 3 -10.10 3.11 18.42
N LYS A 4 -8.85 3.35 18.01
CA LYS A 4 -8.57 4.49 17.16
C LYS A 4 -8.45 3.93 15.75
N GLU A 5 -9.45 4.19 14.94
CA GLU A 5 -9.42 3.84 13.53
C GLU A 5 -8.18 4.47 12.91
N VAL A 6 -7.32 3.63 12.31
CA VAL A 6 -6.08 4.10 11.67
C VAL A 6 -6.46 4.91 10.45
N THR A 7 -6.13 6.17 10.43
CA THR A 7 -6.43 7.06 9.32
C THR A 7 -5.42 6.91 8.19
N LYS A 8 -5.79 7.33 6.98
CA LYS A 8 -4.84 7.43 5.85
C LYS A 8 -3.61 8.24 6.22
N LYS A 9 -3.77 9.33 6.98
CA LYS A 9 -2.69 10.20 7.42
C LYS A 9 -1.75 9.49 8.41
N ASP A 10 -2.27 8.63 9.29
CA ASP A 10 -1.44 7.83 10.19
C ASP A 10 -0.55 6.85 9.39
N ILE A 11 -1.10 6.26 8.32
CA ILE A 11 -0.35 5.39 7.40
C ILE A 11 0.74 6.18 6.68
N GLU A 12 0.43 7.32 6.08
CA GLU A 12 1.40 8.19 5.41
C GLU A 12 2.51 8.62 6.37
N LYS A 13 2.17 8.98 7.61
CA LYS A 13 3.13 9.36 8.65
C LYS A 13 4.02 8.19 9.04
N PHE A 14 3.48 6.99 9.14
CA PHE A 14 4.27 5.78 9.39
C PHE A 14 5.29 5.54 8.28
N HIS A 15 4.88 5.63 7.01
CA HIS A 15 5.76 5.42 5.87
C HIS A 15 6.92 6.41 5.79
N ILE A 16 6.69 7.66 6.18
CA ILE A 16 7.73 8.70 6.13
C ILE A 16 8.57 8.77 7.42
N SER A 17 8.16 8.10 8.49
CA SER A 17 8.85 8.15 9.79
C SER A 17 10.32 7.73 9.73
N TRP A 18 10.65 6.79 8.85
CA TRP A 18 12.05 6.38 8.62
C TRP A 18 12.89 7.51 8.02
N LEU A 19 12.34 8.28 7.07
CA LEU A 19 13.02 9.45 6.51
C LEU A 19 13.24 10.51 7.58
N PHE A 20 12.25 10.76 8.43
CA PHE A 20 12.38 11.72 9.52
C PHE A 20 13.46 11.30 10.50
N LYS A 21 13.53 10.02 10.85
CA LYS A 21 14.58 9.48 11.70
C LYS A 21 15.97 9.61 11.07
N GLU A 22 16.12 9.28 9.80
CA GLU A 22 17.40 9.40 9.07
C GLU A 22 17.89 10.84 9.00
N LEU A 23 16.98 11.79 8.81
CA LEU A 23 17.29 13.21 8.72
C LEU A 23 17.33 13.91 10.10
N ASN A 24 17.11 13.17 11.20
CA ASN A 24 17.00 13.72 12.56
C ASN A 24 15.94 14.84 12.69
N ILE A 25 14.78 14.65 12.06
CA ILE A 25 13.64 15.54 12.15
C ILE A 25 12.78 15.12 13.35
N ASN A 26 12.52 16.02 14.27
CA ASN A 26 11.69 15.76 15.44
C ASN A 26 10.21 15.91 15.11
N ASP A 27 9.34 15.20 15.85
CA ASP A 27 7.88 15.27 15.64
C ASP A 27 7.34 16.71 15.79
N GLU A 28 7.93 17.54 16.64
CA GLU A 28 7.55 18.94 16.83
C GLU A 28 7.83 19.84 15.62
N ASP A 29 8.74 19.41 14.75
CA ASP A 29 9.06 20.08 13.48
C ASP A 29 8.20 19.64 12.32
N VAL A 30 7.28 18.69 12.54
CA VAL A 30 6.39 18.12 11.53
C VAL A 30 4.96 18.61 11.73
N THR A 31 4.38 19.13 10.67
CA THR A 31 2.98 19.57 10.65
C THR A 31 2.23 18.82 9.55
N ASP A 32 1.13 18.16 9.92
CA ASP A 32 0.25 17.53 8.95
C ASP A 32 -0.40 18.59 8.05
N SER A 33 -0.54 18.25 6.77
CA SER A 33 -1.14 19.12 5.78
C SER A 33 -1.87 18.27 4.73
N GLU A 34 -2.74 18.90 3.94
CA GLU A 34 -3.47 18.22 2.86
C GLU A 34 -2.82 18.41 1.49
N SER A 35 -1.95 19.38 1.38
CA SER A 35 -1.29 19.69 0.11
C SER A 35 -0.18 20.72 0.34
N PRO A 36 1.07 20.28 0.45
CA PRO A 36 1.60 18.90 0.45
C PRO A 36 1.14 18.11 1.67
N ASP A 37 1.43 16.81 1.74
CA ASP A 37 0.98 15.93 2.83
C ASP A 37 1.55 16.33 4.19
N PHE A 38 2.80 16.81 4.21
CA PHE A 38 3.47 17.31 5.42
C PHE A 38 4.23 18.59 5.16
N ILE A 39 4.36 19.41 6.20
CA ILE A 39 5.26 20.56 6.21
C ILE A 39 6.24 20.37 7.37
N ILE A 40 7.53 20.44 7.08
CA ILE A 40 8.59 20.25 8.08
C ILE A 40 9.47 21.49 8.19
N LYS A 41 10.13 21.62 9.34
CA LYS A 41 11.27 22.52 9.51
C LYS A 41 12.56 21.71 9.46
N TYR A 42 13.42 21.97 8.52
CA TYR A 42 14.66 21.26 8.36
C TYR A 42 15.76 22.20 7.85
N ASP A 43 16.90 22.20 8.54
CA ASP A 43 18.07 23.06 8.21
C ASP A 43 17.69 24.55 8.03
N GLY A 44 16.84 25.06 8.94
CA GLY A 44 16.37 26.43 8.92
C GLY A 44 15.38 26.79 7.82
N ARG A 45 14.94 25.81 7.03
CA ARG A 45 13.99 25.96 5.92
C ARG A 45 12.66 25.32 6.25
N LYS A 46 11.62 25.78 5.59
CA LYS A 46 10.29 25.20 5.64
C LYS A 46 10.05 24.38 4.36
N ILE A 47 9.87 23.10 4.52
CA ILE A 47 9.84 22.16 3.40
C ILE A 47 8.49 21.48 3.33
N GLY A 48 7.87 21.48 2.16
CA GLY A 48 6.68 20.72 1.87
C GLY A 48 7.03 19.32 1.37
N ILE A 49 6.48 18.28 1.98
CA ILE A 49 6.71 16.90 1.59
C ILE A 49 5.42 16.31 1.05
N GLU A 50 5.49 15.80 -0.16
CA GLU A 50 4.45 15.00 -0.79
C GLU A 50 4.84 13.53 -0.73
N VAL A 51 3.89 12.66 -0.37
CA VAL A 51 4.10 11.21 -0.28
C VAL A 51 3.29 10.52 -1.38
N VAL A 52 3.88 9.54 -2.03
CA VAL A 52 3.20 8.70 -3.00
C VAL A 52 3.61 7.26 -2.83
N SER A 53 2.64 6.37 -2.66
CA SER A 53 2.91 4.94 -2.70
C SER A 53 3.06 4.49 -4.16
N CYS A 54 4.22 3.92 -4.47
CA CYS A 54 4.48 3.31 -5.75
C CYS A 54 4.09 1.85 -5.68
N HIS A 55 2.98 1.53 -6.31
CA HIS A 55 2.61 0.13 -6.53
C HIS A 55 3.23 -0.33 -7.85
N SER A 56 3.56 -1.63 -7.95
CA SER A 56 3.95 -2.24 -9.22
C SER A 56 2.79 -2.09 -10.21
N LEU A 57 2.78 -0.96 -10.90
CA LEU A 57 1.77 -0.63 -11.88
C LEU A 57 2.00 -1.48 -13.13
N GLU A 58 1.51 -2.70 -13.14
CA GLU A 58 1.13 -3.31 -14.41
C GLU A 58 -0.12 -2.61 -14.92
N ILE A 59 0.12 -1.76 -15.79
CA ILE A 59 -0.60 -0.63 -16.29
C ILE A 59 -1.86 -1.02 -17.03
N GLU A 60 -2.85 -0.27 -16.74
CA GLU A 60 -4.10 0.08 -17.40
C GLU A 60 -4.12 0.17 -18.93
N SER A 61 -3.17 -0.39 -19.68
CA SER A 61 -3.17 -0.29 -21.14
C SER A 61 -4.33 -1.04 -21.81
N ASN A 62 -5.09 -1.88 -21.07
CA ASN A 62 -6.14 -2.73 -21.65
C ASN A 62 -7.45 -2.77 -20.86
N GLY A 63 -7.75 -1.77 -20.04
CA GLY A 63 -9.01 -1.70 -19.26
C GLY A 63 -9.04 -2.72 -18.10
N LYS A 64 -7.89 -3.16 -17.61
CA LYS A 64 -7.73 -3.87 -16.34
C LYS A 64 -7.86 -2.86 -15.20
N LEU A 65 -8.38 -3.31 -14.07
CA LEU A 65 -8.34 -2.52 -12.84
C LEU A 65 -6.86 -2.28 -12.45
N SER A 66 -6.54 -1.10 -11.91
CA SER A 66 -5.24 -0.92 -11.27
C SER A 66 -5.09 -1.91 -10.14
N ARG A 67 -3.86 -2.34 -9.82
CA ARG A 67 -3.61 -3.25 -8.71
C ARG A 67 -4.25 -2.74 -7.42
N GLN A 68 -4.09 -1.46 -7.13
CA GLN A 68 -4.72 -0.83 -5.97
C GLN A 68 -6.25 -1.02 -5.94
N LYS A 69 -6.95 -0.79 -7.04
CA LYS A 69 -8.41 -1.02 -7.10
C LYS A 69 -8.79 -2.48 -6.92
N THR A 70 -7.92 -3.40 -7.36
CA THR A 70 -8.09 -4.82 -7.11
C THR A 70 -7.88 -5.12 -5.63
N ASP A 71 -6.83 -4.57 -5.03
CA ASP A 71 -6.52 -4.73 -3.60
C ASP A 71 -7.64 -4.16 -2.72
N ASP A 72 -8.13 -2.96 -3.01
CA ASP A 72 -9.27 -2.34 -2.33
C ASP A 72 -10.51 -3.25 -2.42
N TYR A 73 -10.80 -3.78 -3.63
CA TYR A 73 -11.93 -4.68 -3.81
C TYR A 73 -11.77 -5.99 -3.03
N LEU A 74 -10.58 -6.59 -3.02
CA LEU A 74 -10.32 -7.81 -2.26
C LEU A 74 -10.40 -7.58 -0.75
N HIS A 75 -9.95 -6.43 -0.29
CA HIS A 75 -10.11 -6.03 1.11
C HIS A 75 -11.59 -5.95 1.50
N ASP A 76 -12.39 -5.25 0.72
CA ASP A 76 -13.84 -5.14 0.96
C ASP A 76 -14.53 -6.51 0.91
N LEU A 77 -14.15 -7.37 -0.05
CA LEU A 77 -14.64 -8.74 -0.16
C LEU A 77 -14.36 -9.55 1.11
N LEU A 78 -13.14 -9.46 1.65
CA LEU A 78 -12.77 -10.19 2.86
C LEU A 78 -13.49 -9.67 4.11
N LYS A 79 -13.74 -8.37 4.18
CA LYS A 79 -14.56 -7.77 5.24
C LYS A 79 -16.01 -8.27 5.20
N GLU A 80 -16.58 -8.36 4.00
CA GLU A 80 -17.91 -8.92 3.82
C GLU A 80 -17.94 -10.40 4.21
N TYR A 81 -16.96 -11.17 3.76
CA TYR A 81 -16.81 -12.60 4.10
C TYR A 81 -16.65 -12.81 5.61
N GLU A 82 -15.85 -12.00 6.30
CA GLU A 82 -15.70 -12.03 7.76
C GLU A 82 -17.05 -11.80 8.47
N LYS A 83 -17.82 -10.83 7.97
CA LYS A 83 -19.16 -10.55 8.51
C LYS A 83 -20.09 -11.74 8.34
N ASP A 84 -20.11 -12.36 7.16
CA ASP A 84 -20.93 -13.54 6.89
C ASP A 84 -20.56 -14.70 7.80
N LEU A 85 -19.28 -14.93 8.07
CA LEU A 85 -18.83 -15.96 9.01
C LEU A 85 -19.28 -15.68 10.45
N LYS A 86 -19.21 -14.42 10.90
CA LYS A 86 -19.72 -14.00 12.21
C LYS A 86 -21.23 -14.24 12.33
N GLU A 87 -22.00 -13.94 11.29
CA GLU A 87 -23.46 -14.18 11.24
C GLU A 87 -23.78 -15.69 11.26
N GLN A 88 -22.89 -16.54 10.76
CA GLN A 88 -23.01 -17.99 10.84
C GLN A 88 -22.57 -18.57 12.20
N GLY A 89 -22.12 -17.71 13.12
CA GLY A 89 -21.69 -18.09 14.45
C GLY A 89 -20.23 -18.57 14.52
N GLU A 90 -19.44 -18.35 13.49
CA GLU A 90 -18.01 -18.63 13.56
C GLU A 90 -17.32 -17.59 14.44
N SER A 91 -16.43 -18.09 15.30
CA SER A 91 -15.58 -17.31 16.19
C SER A 91 -14.31 -18.11 16.51
N HIS A 92 -13.40 -17.53 17.27
CA HIS A 92 -12.17 -18.19 17.72
C HIS A 92 -11.22 -18.61 16.60
N CYS A 93 -11.17 -17.86 15.49
CA CYS A 93 -10.21 -18.14 14.43
C CYS A 93 -9.66 -16.87 13.77
N LEU A 94 -8.42 -16.99 13.29
CA LEU A 94 -7.77 -16.06 12.39
C LEU A 94 -7.62 -16.76 11.04
N ILE A 95 -8.15 -16.17 9.98
CA ILE A 95 -8.06 -16.70 8.63
C ILE A 95 -7.17 -15.76 7.83
N SER A 96 -6.05 -16.28 7.36
CA SER A 96 -5.11 -15.53 6.52
C SER A 96 -5.11 -16.09 5.10
N LEU A 97 -5.21 -15.21 4.12
CA LEU A 97 -5.33 -15.59 2.72
C LEU A 97 -4.24 -14.94 1.87
N SER A 98 -3.77 -15.65 0.86
CA SER A 98 -3.03 -15.06 -0.25
C SER A 98 -3.72 -15.33 -1.58
N PHE A 99 -3.66 -14.37 -2.48
CA PHE A 99 -4.28 -14.46 -3.79
C PHE A 99 -3.26 -14.74 -4.89
N ASP A 100 -3.69 -15.49 -5.90
CA ASP A 100 -2.89 -15.73 -7.10
C ASP A 100 -2.86 -14.47 -7.97
N GLU A 101 -1.77 -14.25 -8.72
CA GLU A 101 -1.63 -13.11 -9.62
C GLU A 101 -2.74 -13.03 -10.68
N ARG A 102 -3.37 -14.14 -11.00
CA ARG A 102 -4.49 -14.21 -11.94
C ARG A 102 -5.68 -13.37 -11.51
N VAL A 103 -5.86 -13.11 -10.22
CA VAL A 103 -6.94 -12.23 -9.72
C VAL A 103 -6.75 -10.80 -10.24
N TYR A 104 -5.50 -10.34 -10.36
CA TYR A 104 -5.15 -9.00 -10.88
C TYR A 104 -5.33 -8.87 -12.40
N GLN A 105 -5.56 -9.97 -13.09
CA GLN A 105 -5.83 -9.99 -14.52
C GLN A 105 -7.34 -9.93 -14.83
N VAL A 106 -8.18 -9.99 -13.82
CA VAL A 106 -9.64 -9.99 -13.99
C VAL A 106 -10.14 -8.57 -14.26
N ARG A 107 -10.79 -8.38 -15.41
CA ARG A 107 -11.35 -7.05 -15.79
C ARG A 107 -12.55 -6.62 -14.93
N ARG A 108 -13.31 -7.56 -14.39
CA ARG A 108 -14.54 -7.33 -13.62
C ARG A 108 -14.60 -8.27 -12.42
N LEU A 109 -13.91 -7.92 -11.35
CA LEU A 109 -13.83 -8.72 -10.13
C LEU A 109 -15.20 -9.10 -9.56
N LYS A 110 -16.18 -8.20 -9.62
CA LYS A 110 -17.56 -8.49 -9.17
C LYS A 110 -18.18 -9.73 -9.83
N LYS A 111 -17.73 -10.11 -11.04
CA LYS A 111 -18.25 -11.29 -11.75
C LYS A 111 -17.66 -12.61 -11.26
N VAL A 112 -16.53 -12.56 -10.59
CA VAL A 112 -15.82 -13.73 -10.05
C VAL A 112 -15.84 -13.75 -8.53
N LYS A 113 -16.65 -12.91 -7.90
CA LYS A 113 -16.79 -12.83 -6.45
C LYS A 113 -17.13 -14.20 -5.86
N ASP A 114 -18.18 -14.81 -6.38
CA ASP A 114 -18.68 -16.09 -5.88
C ASP A 114 -17.63 -17.20 -6.09
N GLU A 115 -16.94 -17.21 -7.24
CA GLU A 115 -15.82 -18.14 -7.51
C GLU A 115 -14.70 -17.98 -6.47
N ILE A 116 -14.33 -16.74 -6.12
CA ILE A 116 -13.31 -16.47 -5.10
C ILE A 116 -13.77 -16.99 -3.73
N ILE A 117 -15.00 -16.72 -3.34
CA ILE A 117 -15.57 -17.19 -2.07
C ILE A 117 -15.63 -18.71 -2.01
N ASP A 118 -16.05 -19.35 -3.10
CA ASP A 118 -16.10 -20.83 -3.22
C ASP A 118 -14.68 -21.42 -3.09
N GLU A 119 -13.67 -20.80 -3.70
CA GLU A 119 -12.27 -21.22 -3.55
C GLU A 119 -11.77 -21.07 -2.10
N ILE A 120 -12.10 -19.96 -1.40
CA ILE A 120 -11.76 -19.79 0.01
C ILE A 120 -12.39 -20.89 0.85
N ASN A 121 -13.69 -21.14 0.68
CA ASN A 121 -14.41 -22.19 1.40
C ASN A 121 -13.84 -23.59 1.10
N GLY A 122 -13.57 -23.89 -0.17
CA GLY A 122 -12.98 -25.15 -0.58
C GLY A 122 -11.59 -25.38 0.06
N ARG A 123 -10.76 -24.34 0.16
CA ARG A 123 -9.47 -24.41 0.85
C ARG A 123 -9.63 -24.64 2.35
N ARG A 124 -10.58 -23.97 2.99
CA ARG A 124 -10.88 -24.17 4.43
C ARG A 124 -11.37 -25.59 4.69
N GLU A 125 -12.23 -26.16 3.84
CA GLU A 125 -12.68 -27.55 3.96
C GLU A 125 -11.51 -28.53 3.73
N TYR A 126 -10.58 -28.24 2.82
CA TYR A 126 -9.38 -29.04 2.65
C TYR A 126 -8.52 -29.08 3.92
N LEU A 127 -8.35 -27.95 4.63
CA LEU A 127 -7.64 -27.91 5.90
C LEU A 127 -8.30 -28.79 6.99
N LYS A 128 -9.60 -29.04 6.88
CA LYS A 128 -10.36 -29.94 7.77
C LYS A 128 -10.35 -31.41 7.30
N GLY A 129 -9.58 -31.73 6.25
CA GLY A 129 -9.46 -33.09 5.71
C GLY A 129 -10.37 -33.37 4.50
N GLY A 130 -10.91 -32.34 3.89
CA GLY A 130 -11.67 -32.42 2.63
C GLY A 130 -10.79 -32.70 1.40
N ALA A 131 -11.42 -32.75 0.22
CA ALA A 131 -10.71 -32.94 -1.04
C ALA A 131 -9.99 -31.66 -1.49
N TRP A 132 -8.80 -31.84 -2.09
CA TRP A 132 -8.09 -30.74 -2.74
C TRP A 132 -8.80 -30.34 -4.03
N ASN A 133 -9.02 -29.04 -4.21
CA ASN A 133 -9.51 -28.48 -5.45
C ASN A 133 -8.49 -27.47 -6.00
N ASP A 134 -8.30 -27.51 -7.32
CA ASP A 134 -7.50 -26.49 -7.99
C ASP A 134 -8.18 -25.13 -7.86
N CYS A 135 -7.46 -24.18 -7.31
CA CYS A 135 -7.92 -22.81 -7.17
C CYS A 135 -7.30 -21.93 -8.25
N LYS A 136 -8.08 -21.01 -8.75
CA LYS A 136 -7.66 -20.11 -9.81
C LYS A 136 -7.22 -18.75 -9.25
N TYR A 137 -7.88 -18.29 -8.22
CA TYR A 137 -7.70 -16.94 -7.66
C TYR A 137 -7.09 -16.94 -6.26
N VAL A 138 -7.31 -18.01 -5.50
CA VAL A 138 -6.82 -18.14 -4.13
C VAL A 138 -5.59 -19.05 -4.12
N HIS A 139 -4.45 -18.49 -3.76
CA HIS A 139 -3.19 -19.24 -3.68
C HIS A 139 -3.13 -20.09 -2.41
N SER A 140 -3.38 -19.47 -1.24
CA SER A 140 -3.39 -20.18 0.04
C SER A 140 -4.45 -19.63 0.99
N VAL A 141 -4.88 -20.49 1.91
CA VAL A 141 -5.68 -20.15 3.07
C VAL A 141 -5.05 -20.84 4.26
N ASP A 142 -4.76 -20.09 5.30
CA ASP A 142 -4.31 -20.60 6.59
C ASP A 142 -5.35 -20.24 7.65
N GLU A 143 -5.77 -21.21 8.45
CA GLU A 143 -6.74 -21.03 9.53
C GLU A 143 -6.13 -21.38 10.87
N TYR A 144 -6.05 -20.42 11.77
CA TYR A 144 -5.51 -20.57 13.10
C TYR A 144 -6.65 -20.53 14.12
N LYS A 145 -6.83 -21.61 14.89
CA LYS A 145 -7.79 -21.64 16.00
C LYS A 145 -7.26 -20.83 17.16
N LEU A 146 -8.12 -19.97 17.71
CA LEU A 146 -7.82 -19.11 18.84
C LEU A 146 -8.56 -19.59 20.08
N THR A 147 -7.98 -19.30 21.26
CA THR A 147 -8.60 -19.58 22.57
C THR A 147 -9.51 -18.45 23.04
N VAL A 148 -9.48 -17.31 22.36
CA VAL A 148 -10.26 -16.11 22.64
C VAL A 148 -11.38 -15.95 21.61
N ASP A 149 -12.46 -15.28 21.99
CA ASP A 149 -13.56 -14.94 21.09
C ASP A 149 -13.13 -13.83 20.14
N TYR A 150 -12.54 -14.22 19.05
CA TYR A 150 -12.02 -13.32 18.01
C TYR A 150 -12.11 -14.00 16.65
N LEU A 151 -12.67 -13.30 15.68
CA LEU A 151 -12.65 -13.70 14.28
C LEU A 151 -12.12 -12.55 13.46
N GLU A 152 -11.07 -12.82 12.71
CA GLU A 152 -10.53 -11.92 11.70
C GLU A 152 -10.24 -12.70 10.42
N VAL A 153 -10.62 -12.10 9.29
CA VAL A 153 -10.22 -12.55 7.97
C VAL A 153 -9.32 -11.49 7.37
N ASN A 154 -8.07 -11.81 7.20
CA ASN A 154 -7.10 -10.89 6.62
C ASN A 154 -6.43 -11.47 5.39
N ARG A 155 -5.85 -10.58 4.61
CA ARG A 155 -5.00 -10.93 3.50
C ARG A 155 -3.57 -10.98 4.01
N TRP A 156 -2.95 -12.15 3.90
CA TRP A 156 -1.50 -12.23 4.02
C TRP A 156 -0.92 -11.93 2.63
N GLU A 157 -0.32 -10.78 2.52
CA GLU A 157 0.51 -10.50 1.37
C GLU A 157 1.74 -11.38 1.50
N ALA A 158 1.72 -12.51 0.79
CA ALA A 158 2.97 -13.17 0.48
C ALA A 158 3.79 -12.11 -0.25
N PHE A 159 4.88 -11.64 0.37
CA PHE A 159 5.77 -10.58 -0.10
C PHE A 159 6.54 -10.95 -1.38
N TRP A 160 5.88 -11.66 -2.28
CA TRP A 160 6.35 -11.93 -3.63
C TRP A 160 5.83 -10.84 -4.56
N GLY A 161 5.89 -9.59 -4.10
CA GLY A 161 5.58 -8.45 -4.94
C GLY A 161 6.50 -8.44 -6.16
N ILE A 162 5.93 -8.21 -7.32
CA ILE A 162 6.72 -7.89 -8.51
C ILE A 162 7.52 -6.64 -8.17
N PRO A 163 8.85 -6.66 -8.23
CA PRO A 163 9.65 -5.50 -7.86
C PRO A 163 9.23 -4.29 -8.69
N ALA A 164 9.11 -3.15 -8.04
CA ALA A 164 8.79 -1.91 -8.74
C ALA A 164 9.85 -1.66 -9.82
N LYS A 165 9.41 -1.55 -11.06
CA LYS A 165 10.32 -1.25 -12.17
C LYS A 165 10.68 0.24 -12.15
N PRO A 166 11.89 0.63 -12.63
CA PRO A 166 12.27 2.04 -12.74
C PRO A 166 11.22 2.91 -13.42
N GLU A 167 10.54 2.36 -14.42
CA GLU A 167 9.47 3.05 -15.16
C GLU A 167 8.27 3.39 -14.29
N ASN A 168 7.95 2.56 -13.29
CA ASN A 168 6.84 2.80 -12.37
C ASN A 168 7.18 3.97 -11.44
N ILE A 169 8.42 4.02 -10.97
CA ILE A 169 8.94 5.12 -10.13
C ILE A 169 8.88 6.44 -10.89
N LEU A 170 9.44 6.46 -12.10
CA LEU A 170 9.43 7.64 -12.96
C LEU A 170 8.00 8.13 -13.21
N LYS A 171 7.06 7.22 -13.45
CA LYS A 171 5.66 7.55 -13.66
C LYS A 171 5.01 8.15 -12.41
N CYS A 172 5.29 7.62 -11.21
CA CYS A 172 4.83 8.21 -9.96
C CYS A 172 5.36 9.64 -9.79
N ILE A 173 6.65 9.87 -10.06
CA ILE A 173 7.27 11.19 -10.00
C ILE A 173 6.60 12.14 -11.00
N GLU A 174 6.44 11.75 -12.26
CA GLU A 174 5.79 12.55 -13.30
C GLU A 174 4.34 12.92 -12.96
N GLN A 175 3.60 12.00 -12.34
CA GLN A 175 2.22 12.28 -11.90
C GLN A 175 2.16 13.35 -10.83
N LYS A 176 3.06 13.28 -9.84
CA LYS A 176 3.13 14.24 -8.74
C LYS A 176 3.71 15.58 -9.19
N GLU A 177 4.65 15.58 -10.11
CA GLU A 177 5.19 16.80 -10.69
C GLU A 177 4.14 17.70 -11.36
N LYS A 178 3.15 17.09 -12.01
CA LYS A 178 2.00 17.84 -12.59
C LYS A 178 1.19 18.62 -11.55
N LEU A 179 1.30 18.25 -10.28
CA LEU A 179 0.62 18.91 -9.16
C LEU A 179 1.47 20.02 -8.53
N LEU A 180 2.78 20.01 -8.76
CA LEU A 180 3.73 20.93 -8.13
C LEU A 180 3.38 22.42 -8.33
N PRO A 181 2.96 22.89 -9.53
CA PRO A 181 2.53 24.27 -9.70
C PRO A 181 1.35 24.66 -8.82
N LYS A 182 0.42 23.70 -8.55
CA LYS A 182 -0.71 23.92 -7.66
C LYS A 182 -0.26 24.02 -6.20
N TYR A 183 0.78 23.28 -5.81
CA TYR A 183 1.35 23.37 -4.47
C TYR A 183 1.96 24.75 -4.23
N TYR A 184 2.76 25.27 -5.15
CA TYR A 184 3.30 26.60 -5.08
C TYR A 184 2.21 27.67 -4.98
N GLU A 185 1.16 27.57 -5.78
CA GLU A 185 0.06 28.52 -5.76
C GLU A 185 -0.73 28.51 -4.46
N ARG A 186 -1.13 27.31 -3.98
CA ARG A 186 -1.95 27.15 -2.77
C ARG A 186 -1.22 27.54 -1.48
N ASN A 187 0.10 27.44 -1.49
CA ASN A 187 0.92 27.61 -0.30
C ASN A 187 1.77 28.88 -0.33
N LYS A 188 1.47 29.82 -1.19
CA LYS A 188 2.20 31.12 -1.28
C LYS A 188 2.38 31.80 0.06
N ASP A 189 1.33 31.77 0.88
CA ASP A 189 1.31 32.45 2.19
C ASP A 189 1.94 31.61 3.31
N LYS A 190 2.25 30.34 3.04
CA LYS A 190 2.85 29.44 4.05
C LYS A 190 4.37 29.56 4.13
N GLY A 191 5.01 30.24 3.16
CA GLY A 191 6.47 30.43 3.15
C GLY A 191 7.23 29.10 3.05
N ILE A 192 6.80 28.21 2.16
CA ILE A 192 7.48 26.94 1.87
C ILE A 192 8.63 27.24 0.92
N ASP A 193 9.85 26.87 1.32
CA ASP A 193 11.08 27.14 0.58
C ASP A 193 11.37 26.09 -0.48
N GLU A 194 11.06 24.82 -0.18
CA GLU A 194 11.35 23.66 -1.04
C GLU A 194 10.18 22.66 -1.01
N TYR A 195 10.01 21.90 -2.10
CA TYR A 195 9.12 20.75 -2.15
C TYR A 195 9.91 19.46 -2.40
N TRP A 196 9.71 18.48 -1.51
CA TRP A 196 10.30 17.15 -1.64
C TRP A 196 9.23 16.13 -1.96
N LEU A 197 9.62 15.10 -2.70
CA LEU A 197 8.78 13.95 -2.99
C LEU A 197 9.33 12.70 -2.29
N VAL A 198 8.48 11.99 -1.60
CA VAL A 198 8.77 10.67 -1.03
C VAL A 198 7.96 9.64 -1.80
N VAL A 199 8.65 8.73 -2.44
CA VAL A 199 8.07 7.58 -3.13
C VAL A 199 8.24 6.37 -2.23
N ASP A 200 7.11 5.83 -1.79
CA ASP A 200 7.06 4.74 -0.83
C ASP A 200 6.76 3.41 -1.53
N PHE A 201 7.46 2.34 -1.13
CA PHE A 201 7.40 1.00 -1.71
C PHE A 201 7.01 -0.07 -0.69
N ILE A 202 6.29 0.27 0.36
CA ILE A 202 5.98 -0.66 1.45
C ILE A 202 5.29 -1.94 0.97
N TYR A 203 4.51 -1.84 -0.10
CA TYR A 203 3.73 -2.98 -0.60
C TYR A 203 4.47 -3.87 -1.61
N ASP A 204 5.69 -3.53 -1.99
CA ASP A 204 6.51 -4.37 -2.86
C ASP A 204 7.44 -5.24 -2.02
N GLY A 205 7.48 -6.55 -2.32
CA GLY A 205 8.23 -7.56 -1.56
C GLY A 205 9.68 -7.19 -1.19
N PRO A 206 10.36 -7.98 -0.34
CA PRO A 206 11.64 -7.61 0.30
C PRO A 206 12.82 -7.45 -0.67
N SER A 207 12.66 -7.80 -1.93
CA SER A 207 13.74 -7.80 -2.89
C SER A 207 13.86 -6.46 -3.61
N ASP A 208 15.03 -5.86 -3.50
CA ASP A 208 15.74 -5.19 -4.57
C ASP A 208 15.34 -3.78 -5.00
N VAL A 209 14.69 -2.96 -4.15
CA VAL A 209 14.70 -1.50 -4.39
C VAL A 209 16.13 -0.98 -4.43
N LEU A 210 17.06 -1.63 -3.73
CA LEU A 210 18.49 -1.36 -3.74
C LEU A 210 19.14 -1.47 -5.13
N ASN A 211 18.56 -2.27 -6.01
CA ASN A 211 19.07 -2.47 -7.38
C ASN A 211 18.32 -1.64 -8.42
N VAL A 212 17.29 -0.89 -8.01
CA VAL A 212 16.60 0.01 -8.94
C VAL A 212 17.40 1.28 -9.08
N VAL A 213 18.35 1.25 -9.99
CA VAL A 213 19.01 2.48 -10.48
C VAL A 213 17.95 3.26 -11.25
N VAL A 214 17.39 4.31 -10.65
CA VAL A 214 16.55 5.27 -11.35
C VAL A 214 17.49 6.31 -11.99
N PRO A 215 17.81 6.18 -13.26
CA PRO A 215 18.76 7.09 -13.88
C PRO A 215 18.12 8.48 -14.06
N ASN A 216 18.85 9.52 -13.69
CA ASN A 216 18.58 10.92 -14.05
C ASN A 216 17.12 11.37 -13.87
N VAL A 217 16.65 11.36 -12.63
CA VAL A 217 15.32 11.94 -12.31
C VAL A 217 15.35 13.45 -12.59
N GLN A 218 14.73 13.85 -13.68
CA GLN A 218 14.46 15.26 -13.94
C GLN A 218 13.06 15.59 -13.43
N THR A 219 12.99 16.45 -12.42
CA THR A 219 11.73 16.86 -11.79
C THR A 219 11.90 18.24 -11.16
N GLY A 220 10.81 18.95 -10.97
CA GLY A 220 10.77 20.22 -10.24
C GLY A 220 10.84 20.09 -8.73
N PHE A 221 10.70 18.89 -8.15
CA PHE A 221 10.96 18.67 -6.74
C PHE A 221 12.45 18.86 -6.44
N GLU A 222 12.79 19.56 -5.35
CA GLU A 222 14.19 19.79 -4.96
C GLU A 222 14.89 18.52 -4.51
N ARG A 223 14.14 17.60 -3.87
CA ARG A 223 14.63 16.29 -3.50
C ARG A 223 13.58 15.21 -3.76
N VAL A 224 14.06 14.03 -4.15
CA VAL A 224 13.23 12.83 -4.30
C VAL A 224 13.86 11.70 -3.50
N TYR A 225 13.10 11.12 -2.60
CA TYR A 225 13.49 9.98 -1.78
C TYR A 225 12.66 8.76 -2.15
N LEU A 226 13.32 7.60 -2.22
CA LEU A 226 12.68 6.30 -2.26
C LEU A 226 12.77 5.70 -0.86
N VAL A 227 11.64 5.25 -0.31
CA VAL A 227 11.58 4.71 1.06
C VAL A 227 10.98 3.32 1.05
N LYS A 228 11.65 2.36 1.72
CA LYS A 228 11.15 1.00 1.91
C LYS A 228 11.65 0.40 3.22
N TYR A 229 10.75 0.13 4.15
CA TYR A 229 11.05 -0.58 5.41
C TYR A 229 12.33 -0.13 6.14
N GLY A 230 12.61 1.17 6.15
CA GLY A 230 13.80 1.74 6.79
C GLY A 230 14.98 1.98 5.84
N ASP A 231 14.94 1.45 4.64
CA ASP A 231 15.91 1.78 3.59
C ASP A 231 15.50 3.07 2.88
N ILE A 232 16.42 4.02 2.80
CA ILE A 232 16.16 5.34 2.23
C ILE A 232 17.22 5.64 1.17
N PHE A 233 16.75 5.99 -0.02
CA PHE A 233 17.61 6.36 -1.15
C PHE A 233 17.22 7.73 -1.64
N ARG A 234 18.18 8.63 -1.66
CA ARG A 234 18.01 9.89 -2.35
C ARG A 234 18.37 9.72 -3.83
N VAL A 235 17.41 9.97 -4.73
CA VAL A 235 17.60 9.87 -6.19
C VAL A 235 17.74 11.23 -6.87
N LYS A 236 17.43 12.30 -6.13
CA LYS A 236 17.70 13.69 -6.50
C LYS A 236 18.05 14.52 -5.27
#